data_1c31de1fa3599ea979d029c207dd05a9
#
_entry.id   1c31de1fa3599ea979d029c207dd05a9
#
_cell.length_a   1.000
_cell.length_b   1.000
_cell.length_c   1.000
_cell.angle_alpha   90.00
_cell.angle_beta   90.00
_cell.angle_gamma   90.00
#
_symmetry.space_group_name_H-M   'P 1'
#
loop_
_entity.id
_entity.type
_entity.pdbx_description
1 polymer ?
#
loop_
_entity_poly.entity_id
_entity_poly.type
_entity_poly.pdbx_seq_one_letter_code
_entity_poly.pdbx_strand_id
1 'polypeptide(L)' 'MKKYRIKYKKGDNIYIKNIQANNHEEAVYIFYMDDRNADILEIKEVKDLEAN' A
#
# COMPACT_ATOMS: atom_id res chain seq x y z
N MET A 1 13.75 5.44 1.17
CA MET A 1 12.50 4.73 1.39
C MET A 1 11.91 4.25 0.10
N LYS A 2 11.17 3.17 0.18
CA LYS A 2 10.50 2.63 -0.99
C LYS A 2 9.06 3.07 -0.98
N LYS A 3 8.45 3.08 -2.14
CA LYS A 3 7.06 3.43 -2.28
C LYS A 3 6.27 2.16 -2.63
N TYR A 4 5.19 1.94 -1.93
CA TYR A 4 4.33 0.79 -2.17
C TYR A 4 2.93 1.24 -2.56
N ARG A 5 2.36 0.57 -3.54
CA ARG A 5 0.98 0.82 -3.94
C ARG A 5 0.15 -0.35 -3.43
N ILE A 6 -0.85 -0.04 -2.64
CA ILE A 6 -1.69 -1.06 -2.04
C ILE A 6 -3.10 -0.92 -2.59
N LYS A 7 -3.58 -2.00 -3.18
CA LYS A 7 -4.95 -2.09 -3.65
C LYS A 7 -5.72 -2.85 -2.59
N TYR A 8 -6.78 -2.26 -2.10
CA TYR A 8 -7.50 -2.88 -1.00
C TYR A 8 -9.00 -2.68 -1.16
N LYS A 9 -9.74 -3.52 -0.46
CA LYS A 9 -11.19 -3.46 -0.46
C LYS A 9 -11.67 -3.07 0.92
N LYS A 10 -12.60 -2.16 0.98
CA LYS A 10 -13.19 -1.73 2.22
C LYS A 10 -14.69 -1.64 2.00
N GLY A 11 -15.46 -2.48 2.68
CA GLY A 11 -16.87 -2.61 2.39
C GLY A 11 -17.04 -3.17 0.99
N ASP A 12 -17.77 -2.47 0.14
CA ASP A 12 -18.00 -2.91 -1.22
C ASP A 12 -17.15 -2.16 -2.22
N ASN A 13 -16.23 -1.34 -1.75
CA ASN A 13 -15.46 -0.47 -2.63
C ASN A 13 -14.00 -0.88 -2.65
N ILE A 14 -13.36 -0.65 -3.79
CA ILE A 14 -11.94 -0.94 -3.96
C ILE A 14 -11.19 0.38 -4.08
N TYR A 15 -10.10 0.49 -3.35
CA TYR A 15 -9.30 1.71 -3.32
C TYR A 15 -7.85 1.40 -3.57
N ILE A 16 -7.10 2.44 -3.91
CA ILE A 16 -5.65 2.33 -4.07
C ILE A 16 -5.00 3.39 -3.20
N LYS A 17 -3.97 3.00 -2.48
CA LYS A 17 -3.27 3.90 -1.58
C LYS A 17 -1.77 3.70 -1.75
N ASN A 18 -1.03 4.81 -1.71
CA ASN A 18 0.43 4.75 -1.78
C ASN A 18 1.01 5.00 -0.40
N ILE A 19 1.99 4.18 -0.03
CA ILE A 19 2.62 4.28 1.27
C ILE A 19 4.11 4.20 1.08
N GLN A 20 4.85 5.02 1.83
CA GLN A 20 6.31 4.96 1.85
C GLN A 20 6.74 4.15 3.06
N ALA A 21 7.62 3.20 2.83
CA ALA A 21 8.10 2.33 3.89
C ALA A 21 9.45 1.77 3.50
N ASN A 22 10.15 1.16 4.43
CA ASN A 22 11.46 0.60 4.17
C ASN A 22 11.39 -0.78 3.53
N ASN A 23 10.31 -1.49 3.77
CA ASN A 23 10.13 -2.82 3.21
C ASN A 23 8.65 -3.15 3.17
N HIS A 24 8.36 -4.32 2.61
CA HIS A 24 6.98 -4.77 2.41
C HIS A 24 6.23 -4.90 3.73
N GLU A 25 6.86 -5.49 4.71
CA GLU A 25 6.19 -5.71 6.00
C GLU A 25 5.84 -4.40 6.68
N GLU A 26 6.75 -3.45 6.59
CA GLU A 26 6.49 -2.15 7.18
C GLU A 26 5.35 -1.45 6.47
N ALA A 27 5.27 -1.60 5.15
CA ALA A 27 4.19 -0.98 4.38
C ALA A 27 2.84 -1.52 4.83
N VAL A 28 2.75 -2.84 5.04
CA VAL A 28 1.52 -3.46 5.51
C VAL A 28 1.16 -2.95 6.90
N TYR A 29 2.15 -2.85 7.76
CA TYR A 29 1.94 -2.38 9.12
C TYR A 29 1.40 -0.96 9.13
N ILE A 30 2.02 -0.08 8.36
CA ILE A 30 1.58 1.31 8.29
C ILE A 30 0.17 1.39 7.72
N PHE A 31 -0.11 0.58 6.71
CA PHE A 31 -1.43 0.58 6.11
C PHE A 31 -2.50 0.23 7.15
N TYR A 32 -2.27 -0.82 7.92
CA TYR A 32 -3.28 -1.26 8.87
C TYR A 32 -3.41 -0.34 10.08
N MET A 33 -2.46 0.51 10.33
CA MET A 33 -2.62 1.52 11.37
C MET A 33 -3.73 2.49 11.02
N ASP A 34 -3.93 2.73 9.72
CA ASP A 34 -4.97 3.66 9.28
C ASP A 34 -6.26 2.96 8.89
N ASP A 35 -6.16 1.76 8.34
CA ASP A 35 -7.31 1.07 7.78
C ASP A 35 -7.39 -0.35 8.30
N ARG A 36 -7.83 -0.50 9.53
CA ARG A 36 -7.85 -1.80 10.17
C ARG A 36 -8.84 -2.78 9.57
N ASN A 37 -9.91 -2.27 9.02
CA ASN A 37 -10.99 -3.12 8.51
C ASN A 37 -10.90 -3.37 7.02
N ALA A 38 -9.80 -2.99 6.42
CA ALA A 38 -9.64 -3.16 4.98
C ALA A 38 -8.97 -4.50 4.67
N ASP A 39 -9.25 -5.02 3.49
CA ASP A 39 -8.61 -6.23 3.01
C ASP A 39 -7.65 -5.87 1.90
N ILE A 40 -6.40 -6.19 2.08
CA ILE A 40 -5.41 -5.94 1.04
C ILE A 40 -5.58 -6.97 -0.07
N LEU A 41 -5.79 -6.48 -1.28
CA LEU A 41 -5.92 -7.35 -2.45
C LEU A 41 -4.59 -7.51 -3.17
N GLU A 42 -3.79 -6.46 -3.17
CA GLU A 42 -2.52 -6.48 -3.87
C GLU A 42 -1.60 -5.43 -3.29
N ILE A 43 -0.32 -5.72 -3.24
CA ILE A 43 0.65 -4.74 -2.81
C ILE A 43 1.86 -4.86 -3.73
N LYS A 44 2.32 -3.73 -4.25
CA LYS A 44 3.44 -3.70 -5.16
C LYS A 44 4.41 -2.62 -4.76
N GLU A 45 5.68 -2.90 -4.93
CA GLU A 45 6.69 -1.85 -4.80
C GLU A 45 6.69 -1.05 -6.10
N VAL A 46 6.57 0.25 -5.99
CA VAL A 46 6.56 1.13 -7.14
C VAL A 46 7.95 1.71 -7.27
N LYS A 47 8.62 1.40 -8.36
CA LYS A 47 9.94 1.96 -8.58
C LYS A 47 9.83 3.32 -9.20
N ASP A 48 10.64 4.19 -8.68
CA ASP A 48 10.58 5.58 -9.06
C ASP A 48 11.55 5.84 -10.18
N LEU A 49 11.36 5.15 -11.23
CA LEU A 49 12.28 5.28 -12.28
C LEU A 49 12.11 6.43 -13.12
N GLU A 50 11.30 6.77 -13.09
CA GLU A 50 11.23 7.63 -13.81
C GLU A 50 11.68 8.50 -13.77
N ALA A 51 11.83 8.39 -13.34
CA ALA A 51 12.32 9.37 -13.37
C ALA A 51 12.58 9.73 -14.58
N ASN A 52 12.51 9.45 -14.96
CA ASN A 52 12.51 9.73 -15.98
C ASN A 52 12.29 10.01 -16.40
#